data_11f19425ccbede9f31f33139dde3d2ad
#
_entry.id   11f19425ccbede9f31f33139dde3d2ad
#
_cell.length_a   1.000
_cell.length_b   1.000
_cell.length_c   1.000
_cell.angle_alpha   90.00
_cell.angle_beta   90.00
_cell.angle_gamma   90.00
#
_symmetry.space_group_name_H-M   'P 1'
#
loop_
_entity.id
_entity.type
_entity.pdbx_description
1 polymer ?
#
loop_
_entity_poly.entity_id
_entity_poly.type
_entity_poly.pdbx_seq_one_letter_code
_entity_poly.pdbx_strand_id
1 'polypeptide(L)'
;MRLAAVAAVALLPLLGGCVIYSSDGGERKVNINPANQVVTQPEVLEAVRKVDFDGQRMNVVVGSNGCTEASSFEVKIKDGDPAELSLTRRAPDLCKALVREGVVVSWTYAELGLEARQPVRVLNPISL
;
A
#
# COMPACT_ATOMS: atom_id res chain seq x y z
N MET A 1 64.73 4.02 44.29
CA MET A 1 64.68 3.64 42.88
C MET A 1 63.24 3.41 42.47
N ARG A 2 62.72 4.34 41.71
CA ARG A 2 61.27 4.42 41.50
C ARG A 2 60.97 4.25 40.03
N LEU A 3 60.29 3.14 39.70
CA LEU A 3 59.79 2.89 38.34
C LEU A 3 58.44 3.57 38.21
N ALA A 4 58.35 4.55 37.34
CA ALA A 4 57.10 5.15 36.94
C ALA A 4 56.54 4.39 35.77
N ALA A 5 55.39 3.76 35.97
CA ALA A 5 54.62 3.14 34.92
C ALA A 5 53.72 4.19 34.26
N VAL A 6 53.95 4.45 32.97
CA VAL A 6 53.10 5.32 32.17
C VAL A 6 51.98 4.45 31.58
N ALA A 7 50.77 4.66 32.04
CA ALA A 7 49.59 4.05 31.45
C ALA A 7 49.12 4.90 30.27
N ALA A 8 49.25 4.35 29.06
CA ALA A 8 48.68 4.93 27.87
C ALA A 8 47.18 4.58 27.79
N VAL A 9 46.32 5.57 27.97
CA VAL A 9 44.89 5.46 27.77
C VAL A 9 44.62 5.68 26.25
N ALA A 10 44.28 4.60 25.56
CA ALA A 10 43.82 4.67 24.20
C ALA A 10 42.35 5.12 24.19
N LEU A 11 42.09 6.34 23.73
CA LEU A 11 40.74 6.82 23.41
C LEU A 11 40.32 6.21 22.08
N LEU A 12 39.38 5.29 22.12
CA LEU A 12 38.65 4.84 20.91
C LEU A 12 37.54 5.86 20.63
N PRO A 13 37.49 6.43 19.42
CA PRO A 13 36.32 7.20 19.01
C PRO A 13 35.16 6.25 18.70
N LEU A 14 34.11 6.31 19.49
CA LEU A 14 32.83 5.72 19.21
C LEU A 14 32.20 6.51 18.03
N LEU A 15 32.35 5.99 16.83
CA LEU A 15 31.56 6.41 15.68
C LEU A 15 30.11 5.92 15.90
N GLY A 16 29.33 6.73 16.58
CA GLY A 16 27.88 6.56 16.66
C GLY A 16 27.26 6.81 15.30
N GLY A 17 27.12 5.75 14.51
CA GLY A 17 26.29 5.80 13.31
C GLY A 17 24.86 6.05 13.69
N CYS A 18 24.31 7.23 13.40
CA CYS A 18 22.88 7.47 13.47
C CYS A 18 22.20 6.65 12.36
N VAL A 19 21.66 5.51 12.71
CA VAL A 19 20.74 4.79 11.85
C VAL A 19 19.41 5.53 11.92
N ILE A 20 19.11 6.31 10.89
CA ILE A 20 17.78 6.92 10.73
C ILE A 20 16.86 5.79 10.30
N TYR A 21 16.12 5.25 11.25
CA TYR A 21 15.07 4.30 10.98
C TYR A 21 13.82 5.07 10.54
N SER A 22 13.67 5.25 9.23
CA SER A 22 12.42 5.76 8.68
C SER A 22 11.39 4.64 8.73
N SER A 23 10.58 4.65 9.77
CA SER A 23 9.45 3.76 9.96
C SER A 23 8.26 4.25 9.12
N ASP A 24 8.46 4.37 7.81
CA ASP A 24 7.36 4.51 6.89
C ASP A 24 6.83 3.11 6.57
N GLY A 25 5.77 2.73 7.28
CA GLY A 25 5.03 1.49 7.07
C GLY A 25 4.23 1.52 5.76
N GLY A 26 4.91 1.77 4.65
CA GLY A 26 4.39 1.64 3.31
C GLY A 26 5.20 0.56 2.59
N GLU A 27 4.54 -0.51 2.22
CA GLU A 27 5.12 -1.54 1.39
C GLU A 27 5.40 -0.94 0.00
N ARG A 28 6.67 -0.58 -0.25
CA ARG A 28 7.10 -0.03 -1.53
C ARG A 28 7.44 -1.18 -2.47
N LYS A 29 6.68 -1.38 -3.53
CA LYS A 29 7.12 -2.22 -4.63
C LYS A 29 8.28 -1.52 -5.34
N VAL A 30 9.48 -2.07 -5.18
CA VAL A 30 10.68 -1.62 -5.89
C VAL A 30 10.71 -2.29 -7.25
N ASN A 31 10.48 -1.52 -8.30
CA ASN A 31 10.65 -1.98 -9.67
C ASN A 31 12.11 -1.78 -10.08
N ILE A 32 12.88 -2.87 -10.19
CA ILE A 32 14.30 -2.82 -10.57
C ILE A 32 14.38 -2.72 -12.10
N ASN A 33 14.69 -1.54 -12.58
CA ASN A 33 15.02 -1.32 -13.99
C ASN A 33 16.44 -1.87 -14.27
N PRO A 34 16.71 -2.55 -15.41
CA PRO A 34 18.03 -3.10 -15.74
C PRO A 34 19.17 -2.08 -15.81
N ALA A 35 18.87 -0.78 -15.73
CA ALA A 35 19.86 0.30 -15.64
C ALA A 35 20.29 0.67 -14.19
N ASN A 36 20.00 -0.17 -13.20
CA ASN A 36 20.40 0.03 -11.78
C ASN A 36 19.81 1.28 -11.09
N GLN A 37 18.74 1.83 -11.61
CA GLN A 37 18.00 2.91 -10.95
C GLN A 37 16.76 2.34 -10.26
N VAL A 38 16.70 2.49 -8.94
CA VAL A 38 15.50 2.20 -8.17
C VAL A 38 14.52 3.34 -8.39
N VAL A 39 13.60 3.16 -9.33
CA VAL A 39 12.52 4.12 -9.55
C VAL A 39 11.34 3.68 -8.67
N THR A 40 11.17 4.37 -7.56
CA THR A 40 9.96 4.22 -6.74
C THR A 40 8.85 5.00 -7.43
N GLN A 41 8.03 4.31 -8.22
CA GLN A 41 6.83 4.93 -8.78
C GLN A 41 5.79 5.08 -7.65
N PRO A 42 5.18 6.25 -7.51
CA PRO A 42 4.07 6.41 -6.60
C PRO A 42 2.93 5.49 -7.05
N GLU A 43 2.40 4.73 -6.11
CA GLU A 43 1.25 3.87 -6.39
C GLU A 43 0.03 4.74 -6.69
N VAL A 44 -0.51 4.60 -7.89
CA VAL A 44 -1.70 5.35 -8.31
C VAL A 44 -2.94 4.58 -7.87
N LEU A 45 -3.67 5.16 -6.94
CA LEU A 45 -4.93 4.60 -6.47
C LEU A 45 -6.00 4.73 -7.56
N GLU A 46 -6.80 3.68 -7.72
CA GLU A 46 -7.95 3.69 -8.63
C GLU A 46 -8.97 4.73 -8.18
N ALA A 47 -9.48 5.50 -9.13
CA ALA A 47 -10.61 6.39 -8.86
C ALA A 47 -11.90 5.56 -8.81
N VAL A 48 -12.58 5.60 -7.68
CA VAL A 48 -13.83 4.85 -7.47
C VAL A 48 -15.03 5.79 -7.50
N ARG A 49 -16.17 5.31 -7.94
CA ARG A 49 -17.41 6.10 -8.00
C ARG A 49 -18.25 5.96 -6.75
N LYS A 50 -18.28 4.76 -6.20
CA LYS A 50 -19.02 4.44 -4.98
C LYS A 50 -18.33 3.29 -4.27
N VAL A 51 -18.37 3.33 -2.96
CA VAL A 51 -18.00 2.22 -2.10
C VAL A 51 -19.14 1.97 -1.13
N ASP A 52 -19.54 0.72 -1.00
CA ASP A 52 -20.58 0.28 -0.11
C ASP A 52 -20.14 -0.94 0.70
N PHE A 53 -20.46 -0.95 1.98
CA PHE A 53 -20.17 -2.04 2.90
C PHE A 53 -21.49 -2.54 3.51
N ASP A 54 -21.85 -3.79 3.24
CA ASP A 54 -23.07 -4.39 3.79
C ASP A 54 -22.83 -5.18 5.09
N GLY A 55 -21.62 -5.13 5.63
CA GLY A 55 -21.18 -5.86 6.83
C GLY A 55 -20.62 -7.25 6.56
N GLN A 56 -20.70 -7.74 5.32
CA GLN A 56 -20.15 -9.02 4.86
C GLN A 56 -19.31 -8.87 3.57
N ARG A 57 -19.64 -7.86 2.79
CA ARG A 57 -18.98 -7.56 1.51
C ARG A 57 -18.65 -6.09 1.39
N MET A 58 -17.58 -5.83 0.67
CA MET A 58 -17.29 -4.53 0.11
C MET A 58 -17.67 -4.55 -1.37
N ASN A 59 -18.51 -3.61 -1.78
CA ASN A 59 -18.92 -3.40 -3.16
C ASN A 59 -18.36 -2.06 -3.64
N VAL A 60 -17.64 -2.08 -4.74
CA VAL A 60 -16.99 -0.88 -5.30
C VAL A 60 -17.43 -0.69 -6.72
N VAL A 61 -17.92 0.51 -7.05
CA VAL A 61 -18.23 0.90 -8.43
C VAL A 61 -17.00 1.56 -9.04
N VAL A 62 -16.49 0.97 -10.11
CA VAL A 62 -15.29 1.44 -10.83
C VAL A 62 -15.61 1.68 -12.30
N GLY A 63 -14.78 2.50 -12.95
CA GLY A 63 -14.86 2.68 -14.41
C GLY A 63 -14.53 1.38 -15.15
N SER A 64 -15.23 1.11 -16.25
CA SER A 64 -15.00 -0.06 -17.07
C SER A 64 -15.25 0.20 -18.55
N ASN A 65 -14.43 -0.42 -19.38
CA ASN A 65 -14.63 -0.53 -20.82
C ASN A 65 -15.20 -1.91 -21.24
N GLY A 66 -15.76 -2.65 -20.28
CA GLY A 66 -16.46 -3.90 -20.49
C GLY A 66 -15.74 -5.17 -20.01
N CYS A 67 -14.47 -5.08 -19.61
CA CYS A 67 -13.66 -6.22 -19.18
C CYS A 67 -13.08 -6.05 -17.77
N THR A 68 -13.59 -5.14 -16.98
CA THR A 68 -13.13 -4.93 -15.60
C THR A 68 -13.82 -5.90 -14.65
N GLU A 69 -13.04 -6.58 -13.84
CA GLU A 69 -13.51 -7.52 -12.82
C GLU A 69 -12.66 -7.39 -11.54
N ALA A 70 -13.03 -8.07 -10.46
CA ALA A 70 -12.30 -7.99 -9.19
C ALA A 70 -10.83 -8.37 -9.32
N SER A 71 -10.50 -9.34 -10.18
CA SER A 71 -9.12 -9.76 -10.49
C SER A 71 -8.27 -8.69 -11.16
N SER A 72 -8.89 -7.65 -11.73
CA SER A 72 -8.19 -6.50 -12.32
C SER A 72 -7.54 -5.60 -11.28
N PHE A 73 -7.81 -5.81 -10.01
CA PHE A 73 -7.35 -4.96 -8.92
C PHE A 73 -6.50 -5.70 -7.91
N GLU A 74 -5.63 -4.95 -7.27
CA GLU A 74 -4.98 -5.32 -6.03
C GLU A 74 -5.60 -4.52 -4.89
N VAL A 75 -6.01 -5.20 -3.84
CA VAL A 75 -6.53 -4.58 -2.61
C VAL A 75 -5.47 -4.69 -1.54
N LYS A 76 -5.10 -3.56 -0.96
CA LYS A 76 -4.20 -3.50 0.19
C LYS A 76 -4.96 -3.06 1.41
N ILE A 77 -4.73 -3.74 2.51
CA ILE A 77 -5.34 -3.42 3.80
C ILE A 77 -4.23 -3.24 4.81
N LYS A 78 -4.30 -2.13 5.52
CA LYS A 78 -3.47 -1.84 6.67
C LYS A 78 -4.33 -1.99 7.92
N ASP A 79 -3.89 -2.85 8.82
CA ASP A 79 -4.58 -3.08 10.08
C ASP A 79 -4.63 -1.81 10.91
N GLY A 80 -5.74 -1.62 11.60
CA GLY A 80 -5.98 -0.47 12.45
C GLY A 80 -7.46 -0.36 12.82
N ASP A 81 -7.79 0.67 13.56
CA ASP A 81 -9.18 1.02 13.92
C ASP A 81 -9.42 2.50 13.62
N PRO A 82 -10.01 2.82 12.47
CA PRO A 82 -10.45 1.93 11.38
C PRO A 82 -9.28 1.31 10.60
N ALA A 83 -9.50 0.14 9.98
CA ALA A 83 -8.56 -0.41 9.00
C ALA A 83 -8.53 0.49 7.75
N GLU A 84 -7.36 0.68 7.15
CA GLU A 84 -7.20 1.47 5.94
C GLU A 84 -7.13 0.55 4.72
N LEU A 85 -7.93 0.86 3.70
CA LEU A 85 -8.01 0.08 2.48
C LEU A 85 -7.68 0.94 1.27
N SER A 86 -6.87 0.40 0.38
CA SER A 86 -6.56 1.00 -0.91
C SER A 86 -6.73 0.00 -2.05
N LEU A 87 -7.24 0.48 -3.17
CA LEU A 87 -7.50 -0.28 -4.37
C LEU A 87 -6.62 0.27 -5.50
N THR A 88 -5.84 -0.59 -6.12
CA THR A 88 -4.96 -0.25 -7.24
C THR A 88 -5.29 -1.12 -8.44
N ARG A 89 -5.44 -0.51 -9.61
CA ARG A 89 -5.62 -1.28 -10.85
C ARG A 89 -4.28 -1.86 -11.30
N ARG A 90 -4.22 -3.16 -11.47
CA ARG A 90 -3.02 -3.86 -11.98
C ARG A 90 -3.18 -4.41 -13.39
N ALA A 91 -4.40 -4.50 -13.90
CA ALA A 91 -4.69 -4.91 -15.26
C ALA A 91 -5.52 -3.84 -15.97
N PRO A 92 -5.04 -3.26 -17.10
CA PRO A 92 -5.81 -2.28 -17.85
C PRO A 92 -7.03 -2.96 -18.50
N ASP A 93 -8.14 -2.22 -18.58
CA ASP A 93 -9.33 -2.65 -19.32
C ASP A 93 -9.17 -2.27 -20.79
N LEU A 94 -8.77 -3.23 -21.61
CA LEU A 94 -8.52 -3.07 -23.04
C LEU A 94 -9.77 -3.28 -23.91
N CYS A 95 -10.91 -3.57 -23.32
CA CYS A 95 -12.18 -3.69 -24.02
C CYS A 95 -12.65 -2.33 -24.55
N LYS A 96 -13.55 -2.34 -25.52
CA LYS A 96 -14.02 -1.14 -26.22
C LYS A 96 -15.50 -0.88 -26.02
N ALA A 97 -16.07 -1.43 -24.97
CA ALA A 97 -17.49 -1.29 -24.63
C ALA A 97 -17.63 -0.47 -23.34
N LEU A 98 -17.47 0.85 -23.45
CA LEU A 98 -17.58 1.76 -22.31
C LEU A 98 -18.89 1.55 -21.54
N VAL A 99 -18.77 1.18 -20.28
CA VAL A 99 -19.90 1.08 -19.34
C VAL A 99 -20.00 2.41 -18.57
N ARG A 100 -20.91 3.26 -19.00
CA ARG A 100 -21.03 4.64 -18.48
C ARG A 100 -21.26 4.71 -16.98
N GLU A 101 -22.01 3.77 -16.44
CA GLU A 101 -22.35 3.69 -15.03
C GLU A 101 -21.24 3.02 -14.19
N GLY A 102 -20.25 2.45 -14.86
CA GLY A 102 -19.22 1.63 -14.25
C GLY A 102 -19.72 0.21 -13.98
N VAL A 103 -18.88 -0.59 -13.38
CA VAL A 103 -19.21 -1.95 -12.94
C VAL A 103 -19.00 -2.08 -11.44
N VAL A 104 -19.77 -2.96 -10.82
CA VAL A 104 -19.59 -3.30 -9.41
C VAL A 104 -18.61 -4.46 -9.31
N VAL A 105 -17.53 -4.25 -8.58
CA VAL A 105 -16.60 -5.30 -8.16
C VAL A 105 -16.76 -5.52 -6.67
N SER A 106 -16.67 -6.75 -6.22
CA SER A 106 -16.98 -7.09 -4.83
C SER A 106 -15.96 -8.05 -4.23
N TRP A 107 -15.71 -7.89 -2.94
CA TRP A 107 -14.91 -8.78 -2.11
C TRP A 107 -15.65 -9.07 -0.81
N THR A 108 -15.59 -10.30 -0.34
CA THR A 108 -16.07 -10.63 0.99
C THR A 108 -15.09 -10.13 2.05
N TYR A 109 -15.56 -9.90 3.26
CA TYR A 109 -14.69 -9.55 4.38
C TYR A 109 -13.66 -10.64 4.66
N ALA A 110 -14.01 -11.90 4.46
CA ALA A 110 -13.07 -13.02 4.61
C ALA A 110 -11.90 -12.95 3.60
N GLU A 111 -12.20 -12.64 2.34
CA GLU A 111 -11.16 -12.43 1.29
C GLU A 111 -10.25 -11.24 1.61
N LEU A 112 -10.80 -10.22 2.27
CA LEU A 112 -10.06 -9.03 2.70
C LEU A 112 -9.36 -9.19 4.05
N GLY A 113 -9.56 -10.30 4.75
CA GLY A 113 -9.03 -10.51 6.10
C GLY A 113 -9.62 -9.57 7.15
N LEU A 114 -10.83 -9.06 6.91
CA LEU A 114 -11.55 -8.19 7.83
C LEU A 114 -12.52 -8.98 8.71
N GLU A 115 -12.71 -8.51 9.93
CA GLU A 115 -13.76 -9.01 10.80
C GLU A 115 -15.15 -8.46 10.40
N ALA A 116 -16.21 -9.19 10.74
CA ALA A 116 -17.56 -8.73 10.48
C ALA A 116 -17.81 -7.37 11.13
N ARG A 117 -18.31 -6.41 10.34
CA ARG A 117 -18.61 -5.03 10.78
C ARG A 117 -17.40 -4.21 11.23
N GLN A 118 -16.19 -4.66 10.93
CA GLN A 118 -14.99 -3.87 11.20
C GLN A 118 -15.06 -2.52 10.47
N PRO A 119 -14.80 -1.39 11.13
CA PRO A 119 -14.74 -0.10 10.45
C PRO A 119 -13.56 -0.03 9.48
N VAL A 120 -13.83 0.47 8.28
CA VAL A 120 -12.85 0.57 7.20
C VAL A 120 -12.84 1.98 6.64
N ARG A 121 -11.64 2.52 6.46
CA ARG A 121 -11.40 3.77 5.74
C ARG A 121 -10.85 3.45 4.36
N VAL A 122 -11.55 3.86 3.32
CA VAL A 122 -11.09 3.73 1.94
C VAL A 122 -10.28 4.97 1.57
N LEU A 123 -9.06 4.77 1.07
CA LEU A 123 -8.14 5.84 0.72
C LEU A 123 -8.27 6.30 -0.75
N ASN A 124 -9.04 5.57 -1.54
CA ASN A 124 -9.23 5.85 -2.96
C ASN A 124 -9.97 7.17 -3.21
N PRO A 125 -9.58 7.94 -4.24
CA PRO A 125 -10.30 9.13 -4.63
C PRO A 125 -11.68 8.77 -5.20
N ILE A 126 -12.70 9.57 -4.89
CA ILE A 126 -14.04 9.44 -5.45
C ILE A 126 -14.12 10.27 -6.73
N SER A 127 -14.49 9.65 -7.83
CA SER A 127 -14.80 10.33 -9.08
C SER A 127 -16.31 10.47 -9.24
N LEU A 128 -16.79 11.68 -9.50
CA LEU A 128 -18.19 11.97 -9.80
C LEU A 128 -18.48 11.80 -11.29
#